data_e7120ac8c7cb83a3dc32457f07e634b5
#
_entry.id   e7120ac8c7cb83a3dc32457f07e634b5
#
_cell.length_a   1.000
_cell.length_b   1.000
_cell.length_c   1.000
_cell.angle_alpha   90.00
_cell.angle_beta   90.00
_cell.angle_gamma   90.00
#
_symmetry.space_group_name_H-M   'P 1'
#
loop_
_entity.id
_entity.type
_entity.pdbx_description
1 polymer ?
#
loop_
_entity_poly.entity_id
_entity_poly.type
_entity_poly.pdbx_seq_one_letter_code
_entity_poly.pdbx_strand_id
1 'polypeptide(L)'
;MVATKKRFHKTDKVQGFHLVQSFAEGEVSPELAHLIGVELVERLLRGQFEVVITTHLNTSHFHNHLVWNSVSMEDGHKYHSNEQSYYMEVRKISDELCRKYGLSVIQTNQEKGIHYAQWKAEKEGKPTWRTAIRSDIREAVKASYSWTQFVKEMETRGYVWRTDRKYLALKAPGMERYVRLRSLGKGYGEM
;
A
#
# COMPACT_ATOMS: atom_id res chain seq x y z
N MET A 1 4.21 -29.17 8.09
CA MET A 1 5.08 -28.00 8.39
C MET A 1 6.03 -28.23 9.58
N VAL A 2 5.57 -28.66 10.77
CA VAL A 2 6.46 -28.90 11.92
C VAL A 2 7.38 -30.10 11.70
N ALA A 3 6.86 -31.18 11.14
CA ALA A 3 7.63 -32.40 10.86
C ALA A 3 8.80 -32.14 9.89
N THR A 4 8.55 -31.38 8.81
CA THR A 4 9.57 -30.96 7.83
C THR A 4 10.72 -30.21 8.47
N LYS A 5 10.40 -29.22 9.33
CA LYS A 5 11.41 -28.43 10.05
C LYS A 5 12.26 -29.29 10.99
N LYS A 6 11.62 -30.22 11.70
CA LYS A 6 12.33 -31.17 12.59
C LYS A 6 13.24 -32.08 11.78
N ARG A 7 12.76 -32.62 10.64
CA ARG A 7 13.54 -33.49 9.75
C ARG A 7 14.84 -32.84 9.31
N PHE A 8 14.79 -31.56 8.97
CA PHE A 8 15.95 -30.81 8.46
C PHE A 8 16.66 -29.96 9.53
N HIS A 9 16.33 -30.12 10.82
CA HIS A 9 16.92 -29.36 11.94
C HIS A 9 16.85 -27.83 11.75
N LYS A 10 15.72 -27.32 11.20
CA LYS A 10 15.48 -25.89 10.88
C LYS A 10 14.33 -25.30 11.71
N THR A 11 14.38 -25.51 13.03
CA THR A 11 13.35 -25.03 13.96
C THR A 11 13.59 -23.62 14.49
N ASP A 12 14.65 -22.97 14.04
CA ASP A 12 15.06 -21.61 14.41
C ASP A 12 14.59 -20.54 13.41
N LYS A 13 14.69 -19.25 13.78
CA LYS A 13 14.42 -18.09 12.95
C LYS A 13 12.99 -18.07 12.36
N VAL A 14 12.83 -17.56 11.12
CA VAL A 14 11.53 -17.48 10.45
C VAL A 14 10.96 -18.88 10.24
N GLN A 15 9.73 -19.09 10.70
CA GLN A 15 9.06 -20.39 10.71
C GLN A 15 8.04 -20.57 9.59
N GLY A 16 7.57 -19.51 9.01
CA GLY A 16 6.62 -19.52 7.89
C GLY A 16 6.44 -18.12 7.31
N PHE A 17 5.80 -18.09 6.20
CA PHE A 17 5.45 -16.86 5.50
C PHE A 17 3.94 -16.77 5.31
N HIS A 18 3.44 -15.55 5.29
CA HIS A 18 2.03 -15.25 5.08
C HIS A 18 1.92 -14.16 4.02
N LEU A 19 1.13 -14.41 3.00
CA LEU A 19 0.79 -13.48 1.94
C LEU A 19 -0.71 -13.33 1.85
N VAL A 20 -1.19 -12.12 1.62
CA VAL A 20 -2.60 -11.84 1.32
C VAL A 20 -2.69 -11.37 -0.13
N GLN A 21 -3.54 -12.05 -0.92
CA GLN A 21 -3.89 -11.67 -2.28
C GLN A 21 -5.36 -11.22 -2.29
N SER A 22 -5.60 -9.94 -2.55
CA SER A 22 -6.95 -9.35 -2.55
C SER A 22 -7.38 -8.98 -3.96
N PHE A 23 -8.68 -9.09 -4.22
CA PHE A 23 -9.32 -8.75 -5.49
C PHE A 23 -10.26 -7.56 -5.28
N ALA A 24 -10.54 -6.80 -6.34
CA ALA A 24 -11.52 -5.73 -6.24
C ALA A 24 -12.94 -6.31 -6.08
N GLU A 25 -13.81 -5.50 -5.49
CA GLU A 25 -15.19 -5.91 -5.22
C GLU A 25 -15.93 -6.25 -6.52
N GLY A 26 -16.52 -7.44 -6.57
CA GLY A 26 -17.30 -7.91 -7.72
C GLY A 26 -16.49 -8.39 -8.93
N GLU A 27 -15.15 -8.38 -8.89
CA GLU A 27 -14.33 -8.83 -10.03
C GLU A 27 -14.18 -10.36 -10.14
N VAL A 28 -14.29 -11.08 -9.04
CA VAL A 28 -14.06 -12.54 -9.01
C VAL A 28 -15.18 -13.28 -8.32
N SER A 29 -15.42 -14.55 -8.73
CA SER A 29 -16.15 -15.49 -7.90
C SER A 29 -15.27 -16.10 -6.82
N PRO A 30 -15.85 -16.67 -5.75
CA PRO A 30 -15.07 -17.40 -4.73
C PRO A 30 -14.15 -18.47 -5.30
N GLU A 31 -14.66 -19.26 -6.26
CA GLU A 31 -13.93 -20.35 -6.90
C GLU A 31 -12.75 -19.81 -7.73
N LEU A 32 -12.98 -18.73 -8.49
CA LEU A 32 -11.95 -18.11 -9.30
C LEU A 32 -10.87 -17.48 -8.41
N ALA A 33 -11.26 -16.80 -7.32
CA ALA A 33 -10.31 -16.25 -6.34
C ALA A 33 -9.40 -17.35 -5.78
N HIS A 34 -9.99 -18.48 -5.38
CA HIS A 34 -9.23 -19.62 -4.87
C HIS A 34 -8.31 -20.22 -5.93
N LEU A 35 -8.80 -20.43 -7.16
CA LEU A 35 -8.00 -20.94 -8.27
C LEU A 35 -6.77 -20.07 -8.55
N ILE A 36 -6.94 -18.75 -8.57
CA ILE A 36 -5.82 -17.81 -8.77
C ILE A 36 -4.81 -17.91 -7.63
N GLY A 37 -5.27 -18.10 -6.39
CA GLY A 37 -4.40 -18.34 -5.24
C GLY A 37 -3.58 -19.62 -5.37
N VAL A 38 -4.19 -20.71 -5.86
CA VAL A 38 -3.50 -21.98 -6.14
C VAL A 38 -2.46 -21.79 -7.24
N GLU A 39 -2.80 -21.21 -8.38
CA GLU A 39 -1.85 -20.95 -9.47
C GLU A 39 -0.69 -20.03 -9.04
N LEU A 40 -0.95 -19.05 -8.19
CA LEU A 40 0.10 -18.18 -7.64
C LEU A 40 1.10 -18.99 -6.82
N VAL A 41 0.61 -19.85 -5.94
CA VAL A 41 1.45 -20.70 -5.08
C VAL A 41 2.26 -21.69 -5.90
N GLU A 42 1.63 -22.33 -6.89
CA GLU A 42 2.31 -23.30 -7.79
C GLU A 42 3.48 -22.65 -8.53
N ARG A 43 3.26 -21.47 -9.09
CA ARG A 43 4.31 -20.72 -9.78
C ARG A 43 5.41 -20.20 -8.85
N LEU A 44 5.02 -19.71 -7.67
CA LEU A 44 5.95 -19.12 -6.70
C LEU A 44 6.79 -20.16 -5.99
N LEU A 45 6.16 -21.24 -5.50
CA LEU A 45 6.78 -22.23 -4.61
C LEU A 45 7.17 -23.52 -5.32
N ARG A 46 6.72 -23.72 -6.56
CA ARG A 46 7.07 -24.85 -7.43
C ARG A 46 6.90 -26.23 -6.78
N GLY A 47 5.93 -26.35 -5.88
CA GLY A 47 5.67 -27.58 -5.14
C GLY A 47 6.67 -27.91 -4.03
N GLN A 48 7.68 -27.08 -3.79
CA GLN A 48 8.77 -27.39 -2.86
C GLN A 48 8.43 -27.14 -1.38
N PHE A 49 7.37 -26.37 -1.09
CA PHE A 49 7.01 -25.98 0.27
C PHE A 49 5.58 -26.42 0.60
N GLU A 50 5.37 -26.85 1.84
CA GLU A 50 4.02 -27.08 2.36
C GLU A 50 3.28 -25.74 2.44
N VAL A 51 2.05 -25.70 1.92
CA VAL A 51 1.25 -24.49 1.89
C VAL A 51 -0.20 -24.77 2.35
N VAL A 52 -0.82 -23.76 2.94
CA VAL A 52 -2.25 -23.70 3.23
C VAL A 52 -2.79 -22.48 2.52
N ILE A 53 -3.87 -22.65 1.78
CA ILE A 53 -4.58 -21.58 1.06
C ILE A 53 -6.00 -21.52 1.60
N THR A 54 -6.43 -20.34 2.02
CA THR A 54 -7.82 -20.08 2.42
C THR A 54 -8.35 -18.86 1.72
N THR A 55 -9.59 -18.94 1.22
CA THR A 55 -10.28 -17.81 0.59
C THR A 55 -11.34 -17.29 1.53
N HIS A 56 -11.26 -16.01 1.89
CA HIS A 56 -12.23 -15.35 2.75
C HIS A 56 -13.37 -14.74 1.91
N LEU A 57 -14.61 -15.07 2.30
CA LEU A 57 -15.84 -14.71 1.60
C LEU A 57 -16.73 -13.74 2.38
N ASN A 58 -16.35 -13.41 3.61
CA ASN A 58 -17.15 -12.63 4.55
C ASN A 58 -16.90 -11.11 4.49
N THR A 59 -16.24 -10.64 3.47
CA THR A 59 -15.93 -9.23 3.23
C THR A 59 -16.45 -8.80 1.87
N SER A 60 -16.59 -7.49 1.63
CA SER A 60 -17.03 -6.93 0.35
C SER A 60 -16.09 -7.26 -0.82
N HIS A 61 -14.88 -7.66 -0.53
CA HIS A 61 -13.88 -8.09 -1.51
C HIS A 61 -13.28 -9.43 -1.09
N PHE A 62 -13.19 -10.37 -2.01
CA PHE A 62 -12.59 -11.66 -1.72
C PHE A 62 -11.08 -11.55 -1.63
N HIS A 63 -10.49 -12.35 -0.74
CA HIS A 63 -9.05 -12.39 -0.58
C HIS A 63 -8.57 -13.77 -0.14
N ASN A 64 -7.41 -14.14 -0.63
CA ASN A 64 -6.72 -15.37 -0.26
C ASN A 64 -5.70 -15.08 0.83
N HIS A 65 -5.65 -15.93 1.84
CA HIS A 65 -4.51 -16.07 2.74
C HIS A 65 -3.69 -17.27 2.29
N LEU A 66 -2.43 -17.02 1.96
CA LEU A 66 -1.46 -18.02 1.54
C LEU A 66 -0.41 -18.14 2.64
N VAL A 67 -0.37 -19.29 3.31
CA VAL A 67 0.58 -19.53 4.41
C VAL A 67 1.44 -20.73 4.04
N TRP A 68 2.76 -20.55 3.98
CA TRP A 68 3.67 -21.63 3.64
C TRP A 68 4.80 -21.82 4.64
N ASN A 69 5.31 -23.01 4.67
CA ASN A 69 6.44 -23.39 5.51
C ASN A 69 7.72 -22.68 5.03
N SER A 70 8.55 -22.24 5.95
CA SER A 70 9.84 -21.62 5.63
C SER A 70 10.90 -22.61 5.13
N VAL A 71 10.65 -23.93 5.23
CA VAL A 71 11.60 -24.99 4.93
C VAL A 71 11.05 -25.85 3.80
N SER A 72 11.86 -26.07 2.77
CA SER A 72 11.56 -26.94 1.63
C SER A 72 11.39 -28.39 2.10
N MET A 73 10.40 -29.09 1.49
CA MET A 73 10.17 -30.52 1.74
C MET A 73 11.21 -31.40 1.07
N GLU A 74 11.86 -30.91 0.02
CA GLU A 74 12.79 -31.69 -0.80
C GLU A 74 14.17 -31.76 -0.16
N ASP A 75 14.78 -30.61 0.07
CA ASP A 75 16.19 -30.48 0.46
C ASP A 75 16.43 -29.68 1.74
N GLY A 76 15.36 -29.18 2.35
CA GLY A 76 15.43 -28.45 3.60
C GLY A 76 15.99 -27.02 3.49
N HIS A 77 16.18 -26.47 2.28
CA HIS A 77 16.57 -25.07 2.18
C HIS A 77 15.46 -24.15 2.72
N LYS A 78 15.84 -22.97 3.23
CA LYS A 78 14.87 -21.98 3.69
C LYS A 78 14.44 -21.08 2.53
N TYR A 79 13.14 -20.82 2.44
CA TYR A 79 12.60 -19.82 1.52
C TYR A 79 13.21 -18.45 1.84
N HIS A 80 13.68 -17.77 0.83
CA HIS A 80 14.26 -16.44 0.97
C HIS A 80 13.29 -15.39 0.47
N SER A 81 12.92 -14.46 1.34
CA SER A 81 12.05 -13.33 0.99
C SER A 81 12.72 -12.03 1.37
N ASN A 82 12.76 -11.10 0.43
CA ASN A 82 13.16 -9.71 0.62
C ASN A 82 12.26 -8.79 -0.21
N GLU A 83 12.45 -7.49 -0.10
CA GLU A 83 11.67 -6.51 -0.87
C GLU A 83 11.79 -6.73 -2.38
N GLN A 84 12.98 -7.04 -2.87
CA GLN A 84 13.21 -7.28 -4.29
C GLN A 84 12.47 -8.54 -4.78
N SER A 85 12.55 -9.68 -4.07
CA SER A 85 11.84 -10.91 -4.44
C SER A 85 10.32 -10.70 -4.40
N TYR A 86 9.81 -9.90 -3.46
CA TYR A 86 8.39 -9.57 -3.41
C TYR A 86 7.93 -8.85 -4.70
N TYR A 87 8.65 -7.82 -5.14
CA TYR A 87 8.27 -7.08 -6.34
C TYR A 87 8.53 -7.83 -7.64
N MET A 88 9.66 -8.52 -7.74
CA MET A 88 10.09 -9.19 -8.98
C MET A 88 9.42 -10.55 -9.20
N GLU A 89 9.01 -11.22 -8.16
CA GLU A 89 8.43 -12.57 -8.24
C GLU A 89 6.95 -12.55 -7.83
N VAL A 90 6.64 -12.31 -6.55
CA VAL A 90 5.28 -12.44 -6.03
C VAL A 90 4.30 -11.52 -6.75
N ARG A 91 4.62 -10.23 -6.80
CA ARG A 91 3.75 -9.25 -7.44
C ARG A 91 3.63 -9.47 -8.94
N LYS A 92 4.75 -9.75 -9.60
CA LYS A 92 4.77 -10.02 -11.05
C LYS A 92 3.87 -11.20 -11.40
N ILE A 93 4.00 -12.33 -10.70
CA ILE A 93 3.18 -13.53 -10.93
C ILE A 93 1.70 -13.21 -10.66
N SER A 94 1.39 -12.51 -9.56
CA SER A 94 0.01 -12.11 -9.24
C SER A 94 -0.59 -11.21 -10.32
N ASP A 95 0.16 -10.20 -10.79
CA ASP A 95 -0.28 -9.29 -11.86
C ASP A 95 -0.50 -10.03 -13.20
N GLU A 96 0.37 -10.99 -13.54
CA GLU A 96 0.22 -11.83 -14.74
C GLU A 96 -1.03 -12.70 -14.67
N LEU A 97 -1.32 -13.28 -13.50
CA LEU A 97 -2.53 -14.07 -13.28
C LEU A 97 -3.79 -13.21 -13.36
N CYS A 98 -3.79 -12.04 -12.74
CA CYS A 98 -4.91 -11.10 -12.85
C CYS A 98 -5.19 -10.75 -14.32
N ARG A 99 -4.16 -10.43 -15.10
CA ARG A 99 -4.33 -10.15 -16.55
C ARG A 99 -4.83 -11.38 -17.32
N LYS A 100 -4.33 -12.60 -17.02
CA LYS A 100 -4.78 -13.85 -17.62
C LYS A 100 -6.28 -14.06 -17.46
N TYR A 101 -6.82 -13.69 -16.31
CA TYR A 101 -8.25 -13.83 -15.98
C TYR A 101 -9.07 -12.56 -16.22
N GLY A 102 -8.50 -11.53 -16.88
CA GLY A 102 -9.21 -10.29 -17.21
C GLY A 102 -9.51 -9.39 -16.02
N LEU A 103 -8.77 -9.53 -14.93
CA LEU A 103 -8.94 -8.76 -13.70
C LEU A 103 -8.11 -7.49 -13.68
N SER A 104 -8.49 -6.54 -12.84
CA SER A 104 -7.74 -5.31 -12.64
C SER A 104 -6.37 -5.57 -11.99
N VAL A 105 -5.40 -4.75 -12.36
CA VAL A 105 -4.06 -4.75 -11.77
C VAL A 105 -3.78 -3.38 -11.22
N ILE A 106 -3.32 -3.31 -9.97
CA ILE A 106 -2.94 -2.05 -9.33
C ILE A 106 -1.75 -1.47 -10.10
N GLN A 107 -1.99 -0.39 -10.84
CA GLN A 107 -0.90 0.37 -11.41
C GLN A 107 -0.20 1.14 -10.29
N THR A 108 1.09 0.95 -10.15
CA THR A 108 1.93 1.73 -9.23
C THR A 108 2.03 3.15 -9.75
N ASN A 109 1.14 4.01 -9.27
CA ASN A 109 1.42 5.42 -9.32
C ASN A 109 2.58 5.69 -8.36
N GLN A 110 3.57 6.48 -8.79
CA GLN A 110 4.72 6.87 -7.97
C GLN A 110 4.35 7.74 -6.75
N GLU A 111 3.07 7.95 -6.53
CA GLU A 111 2.55 8.68 -5.38
C GLU A 111 2.62 7.79 -4.14
N LYS A 112 3.21 8.32 -3.08
CA LYS A 112 3.22 7.65 -1.77
C LYS A 112 1.79 7.38 -1.33
N GLY A 113 1.50 6.13 -1.01
CA GLY A 113 0.21 5.73 -0.49
C GLY A 113 -0.22 6.59 0.71
N ILE A 114 -1.48 6.96 0.76
CA ILE A 114 -2.07 7.63 1.91
C ILE A 114 -2.53 6.60 2.94
N HIS A 115 -2.48 6.98 4.22
CA HIS A 115 -2.94 6.09 5.28
C HIS A 115 -4.41 5.71 5.07
N TYR A 116 -4.77 4.43 5.31
CA TYR A 116 -6.12 3.90 5.04
C TYR A 116 -7.26 4.74 5.67
N ALA A 117 -7.10 5.18 6.91
CA ALA A 117 -8.11 6.00 7.58
C ALA A 117 -8.33 7.34 6.87
N GLN A 118 -7.28 7.93 6.32
CA GLN A 118 -7.38 9.16 5.54
C GLN A 118 -8.04 8.92 4.18
N TRP A 119 -7.63 7.86 3.46
CA TRP A 119 -8.26 7.45 2.20
C TRP A 119 -9.76 7.19 2.38
N LYS A 120 -10.14 6.48 3.44
CA LYS A 120 -11.53 6.20 3.77
C LYS A 120 -12.33 7.49 4.03
N ALA A 121 -11.79 8.41 4.83
CA ALA A 121 -12.42 9.69 5.10
C ALA A 121 -12.59 10.54 3.82
N GLU A 122 -11.57 10.57 2.95
CA GLU A 122 -11.65 11.27 1.66
C GLU A 122 -12.69 10.63 0.73
N LYS A 123 -12.77 9.29 0.68
CA LYS A 123 -13.78 8.54 -0.09
C LYS A 123 -15.21 8.79 0.42
N GLU A 124 -15.39 8.91 1.71
CA GLU A 124 -16.67 9.20 2.36
C GLU A 124 -17.02 10.71 2.35
N GLY A 125 -16.20 11.55 1.72
CA GLY A 125 -16.42 13.01 1.67
C GLY A 125 -16.24 13.72 3.02
N LYS A 126 -15.65 13.04 4.01
CA LYS A 126 -15.40 13.62 5.33
C LYS A 126 -14.24 14.61 5.27
N PRO A 127 -14.35 15.77 5.91
CA PRO A 127 -13.25 16.74 5.94
C PRO A 127 -12.03 16.14 6.67
N THR A 128 -10.88 16.23 6.04
CA THR A 128 -9.59 15.88 6.63
C THR A 128 -8.75 17.16 6.77
N TRP A 129 -7.75 17.14 7.65
CA TRP A 129 -6.83 18.27 7.75
C TRP A 129 -6.15 18.61 6.41
N ARG A 130 -5.93 17.61 5.54
CA ARG A 130 -5.37 17.85 4.19
C ARG A 130 -6.35 18.53 3.27
N THR A 131 -7.62 18.12 3.28
CA THR A 131 -8.66 18.76 2.47
C THR A 131 -8.89 20.20 2.93
N ALA A 132 -8.85 20.46 4.23
CA ALA A 132 -8.95 21.82 4.79
C ALA A 132 -7.77 22.70 4.30
N ILE A 133 -6.53 22.26 4.49
CA ILE A 133 -5.36 23.02 4.01
C ILE A 133 -5.40 23.24 2.49
N ARG A 134 -5.80 22.26 1.70
CA ARG A 134 -5.95 22.41 0.24
C ARG A 134 -7.01 23.44 -0.13
N SER A 135 -8.12 23.47 0.61
CA SER A 135 -9.19 24.47 0.41
C SER A 135 -8.68 25.87 0.71
N ASP A 136 -8.04 26.07 1.87
CA ASP A 136 -7.50 27.36 2.28
C ASP A 136 -6.43 27.88 1.32
N ILE A 137 -5.54 27.01 0.84
CA ILE A 137 -4.55 27.35 -0.18
C ILE A 137 -5.23 27.80 -1.49
N ARG A 138 -6.26 27.09 -1.96
CA ARG A 138 -6.98 27.47 -3.19
C ARG A 138 -7.65 28.83 -3.07
N GLU A 139 -8.24 29.11 -1.92
CA GLU A 139 -8.88 30.40 -1.65
C GLU A 139 -7.86 31.53 -1.55
N ALA A 140 -6.75 31.30 -0.84
CA ALA A 140 -5.67 32.26 -0.72
C ALA A 140 -5.03 32.57 -2.08
N VAL A 141 -4.83 31.54 -2.93
CA VAL A 141 -4.33 31.73 -4.31
C VAL A 141 -5.28 32.59 -5.14
N LYS A 142 -6.60 32.34 -5.06
CA LYS A 142 -7.62 33.18 -5.76
C LYS A 142 -7.62 34.62 -5.31
N ALA A 143 -7.32 34.88 -4.03
CA ALA A 143 -7.28 36.22 -3.44
C ALA A 143 -5.93 36.94 -3.63
N SER A 144 -4.94 36.32 -4.25
CA SER A 144 -3.56 36.81 -4.31
C SER A 144 -3.06 36.94 -5.74
N TYR A 145 -2.38 38.04 -6.03
CA TYR A 145 -1.73 38.31 -7.33
C TYR A 145 -0.20 38.13 -7.28
N SER A 146 0.36 37.86 -6.10
CA SER A 146 1.80 37.65 -5.92
C SER A 146 2.06 36.64 -4.79
N TRP A 147 3.27 36.04 -4.80
CA TRP A 147 3.70 35.15 -3.75
C TRP A 147 3.66 35.80 -2.36
N THR A 148 4.15 37.03 -2.27
CA THR A 148 4.17 37.78 -1.00
C THR A 148 2.77 37.99 -0.43
N GLN A 149 1.81 38.30 -1.31
CA GLN A 149 0.42 38.46 -0.90
C GLN A 149 -0.20 37.14 -0.48
N PHE A 150 0.08 36.04 -1.21
CA PHE A 150 -0.37 34.70 -0.84
C PHE A 150 0.16 34.26 0.53
N VAL A 151 1.45 34.45 0.80
CA VAL A 151 2.02 34.16 2.13
C VAL A 151 1.31 34.93 3.22
N LYS A 152 1.11 36.25 3.04
CA LYS A 152 0.40 37.12 3.97
C LYS A 152 -1.07 36.68 4.20
N GLU A 153 -1.75 36.30 3.13
CA GLU A 153 -3.12 35.80 3.21
C GLU A 153 -3.21 34.50 4.04
N MET A 154 -2.27 33.58 3.84
CA MET A 154 -2.17 32.36 4.64
C MET A 154 -1.83 32.64 6.11
N GLU A 155 -0.93 33.60 6.39
CA GLU A 155 -0.60 34.04 7.75
C GLU A 155 -1.81 34.67 8.46
N THR A 156 -2.62 35.45 7.76
CA THR A 156 -3.87 36.03 8.29
C THR A 156 -4.86 34.94 8.70
N ARG A 157 -4.84 33.78 8.02
CA ARG A 157 -5.62 32.59 8.37
C ARG A 157 -5.00 31.76 9.49
N GLY A 158 -3.89 32.22 10.08
CA GLY A 158 -3.19 31.57 11.20
C GLY A 158 -2.20 30.48 10.80
N TYR A 159 -1.80 30.41 9.53
CA TYR A 159 -0.77 29.48 9.08
C TYR A 159 0.63 30.03 9.39
N VAL A 160 1.54 29.13 9.79
CA VAL A 160 2.94 29.48 10.05
C VAL A 160 3.80 28.79 9.00
N TRP A 161 4.64 29.57 8.32
CA TRP A 161 5.54 29.09 7.30
C TRP A 161 6.88 28.61 7.84
N ARG A 162 7.47 27.63 7.18
CA ARG A 162 8.85 27.21 7.36
C ARG A 162 9.55 27.21 6.01
N THR A 163 10.49 28.13 5.85
CA THR A 163 11.23 28.36 4.59
C THR A 163 12.74 28.05 4.71
N ASP A 164 13.20 27.74 5.91
CA ASP A 164 14.62 27.47 6.27
C ASP A 164 15.14 26.12 5.77
N ARG A 165 14.30 25.31 5.12
CA ARG A 165 14.66 23.98 4.63
C ARG A 165 14.46 23.86 3.14
N LYS A 166 15.07 22.82 2.53
CA LYS A 166 15.00 22.52 1.09
C LYS A 166 13.56 22.53 0.52
N TYR A 167 12.54 22.23 1.34
CA TYR A 167 11.16 22.16 0.90
C TYR A 167 10.29 23.05 1.78
N LEU A 168 9.45 23.85 1.14
CA LEU A 168 8.47 24.67 1.81
C LEU A 168 7.51 23.81 2.63
N ALA A 169 7.27 24.27 3.85
CA ALA A 169 6.34 23.63 4.75
C ALA A 169 5.51 24.70 5.48
N LEU A 170 4.29 24.35 5.82
CA LEU A 170 3.40 25.17 6.61
C LEU A 170 2.80 24.39 7.77
N LYS A 171 2.36 25.11 8.79
CA LYS A 171 1.65 24.57 9.94
C LYS A 171 0.29 25.26 10.03
N ALA A 172 -0.78 24.48 10.00
CA ALA A 172 -2.13 25.01 10.15
C ALA A 172 -2.44 25.34 11.61
N PRO A 173 -3.42 26.22 11.87
CA PRO A 173 -3.90 26.51 13.21
C PRO A 173 -4.26 25.22 13.97
N GLY A 174 -3.82 25.11 15.22
CA GLY A 174 -4.08 23.92 16.06
C GLY A 174 -3.21 22.70 15.75
N MET A 175 -2.33 22.72 14.74
CA MET A 175 -1.40 21.63 14.46
C MET A 175 -0.07 21.81 15.18
N GLU A 176 0.50 20.72 15.68
CA GLU A 176 1.84 20.73 16.29
C GLU A 176 2.95 20.60 15.23
N ARG A 177 2.69 19.91 14.12
CA ARG A 177 3.69 19.53 13.10
C ARG A 177 3.53 20.30 11.81
N TYR A 178 4.69 20.62 11.20
CA TYR A 178 4.73 21.20 9.86
C TYR A 178 4.43 20.16 8.78
N VAL A 179 3.63 20.55 7.80
CA VAL A 179 3.29 19.79 6.62
C VAL A 179 4.05 20.35 5.43
N ARG A 180 4.77 19.51 4.70
CA ARG A 180 5.45 19.91 3.47
C ARG A 180 4.41 20.09 2.36
N LEU A 181 4.45 21.19 1.62
CA LEU A 181 3.48 21.47 0.55
C LEU A 181 3.41 20.32 -0.46
N ARG A 182 4.55 19.77 -0.89
CA ARG A 182 4.59 18.63 -1.82
C ARG A 182 3.84 17.37 -1.33
N SER A 183 3.59 17.24 -0.02
CA SER A 183 2.83 16.11 0.54
C SER A 183 1.31 16.29 0.42
N LEU A 184 0.87 17.49 0.02
CA LEU A 184 -0.54 17.78 -0.25
C LEU A 184 -1.01 17.28 -1.62
N GLY A 185 -0.08 16.87 -2.51
CA GLY A 185 -0.37 16.33 -3.83
C GLY A 185 0.31 17.08 -4.97
N LYS A 186 0.04 16.63 -6.19
CA LYS A 186 0.60 17.23 -7.41
C LYS A 186 0.15 18.70 -7.54
N GLY A 187 1.07 19.60 -7.89
CA GLY A 187 0.82 21.04 -8.03
C GLY A 187 1.06 21.87 -6.77
N TYR A 188 1.32 21.26 -5.61
CA TYR A 188 1.58 22.00 -4.37
C TYR A 188 3.08 22.11 -4.02
N GLY A 189 3.97 21.54 -4.77
CA GLY A 189 5.40 21.50 -4.46
C GLY A 189 6.33 21.99 -5.55
N GLU A 190 5.79 22.45 -6.65
CA GLU A 190 6.55 22.99 -7.78
C GLU A 190 6.59 24.52 -7.66
N MET A 191 7.69 25.02 -7.13
CA MET A 191 8.16 26.40 -7.27
C MET A 191 9.63 26.38 -7.61
#